data_f2ca2eb26e5fd8c83729f2d7224e5fa5
#
_entry.id   f2ca2eb26e5fd8c83729f2d7224e5fa5
#
_cell.length_a   1.000
_cell.length_b   1.000
_cell.length_c   1.000
_cell.angle_alpha   90.00
_cell.angle_beta   90.00
_cell.angle_gamma   90.00
#
_symmetry.space_group_name_H-M   'P 1'
#
loop_
_entity.id
_entity.type
_entity.pdbx_description
1 polymer ?
#
loop_
_entity_poly.entity_id
_entity_poly.type
_entity_poly.pdbx_seq_one_letter_code
_entity_poly.pdbx_strand_id
1 'polypeptide(L)'
;AEITPYYDSLLVKVIAHDRTFRGVTNKAIRAIKETRIRGVKTNIPFLINVLQTKTWRDGKCTTTFIENTPDLFHFVPGKDRASKIAEFIGNQIVNESKGTKPQFDPIVVPSFGKAENGDPISTYGARDKFLAMGAKEFTQSLMKEQRLFITDTSMRDAHQSLMATRLRTNDLLAVAPATNMAMANAFSVEAWGGATFDVAYRFLKESPWVRLDKLRAAMPNTLIQMLLRASNAVGYANYPDNVVREFIKQSAERGVDIFRIFD
;
A
#
# COMPACT_ATOMS: atom_id res chain seq x y z
N ALA A 1 -18.05 -5.06 3.77
CA ALA A 1 -16.69 -5.24 3.24
C ALA A 1 -16.49 -6.71 2.92
N GLU A 2 -15.90 -7.01 1.80
CA GLU A 2 -15.56 -8.36 1.39
C GLU A 2 -14.08 -8.60 1.70
N ILE A 3 -13.76 -9.70 2.39
CA ILE A 3 -12.40 -10.09 2.72
C ILE A 3 -12.02 -11.19 1.74
N THR A 4 -11.01 -10.94 0.92
CA THR A 4 -10.56 -11.89 -0.11
C THR A 4 -9.22 -12.52 0.27
N PRO A 5 -8.92 -13.75 -0.17
CA PRO A 5 -7.63 -14.40 0.07
C PRO A 5 -6.51 -13.90 -0.87
N TYR A 6 -6.83 -12.99 -1.80
CA TYR A 6 -5.92 -12.60 -2.87
C TYR A 6 -4.94 -11.48 -2.48
N TYR A 7 -5.23 -10.77 -1.39
CA TYR A 7 -4.45 -9.62 -0.93
C TYR A 7 -3.85 -9.89 0.46
N ASP A 8 -3.62 -8.83 1.22
CA ASP A 8 -3.09 -8.94 2.57
C ASP A 8 -4.11 -9.58 3.52
N SER A 9 -3.61 -10.37 4.45
CA SER A 9 -4.40 -11.03 5.50
C SER A 9 -4.69 -10.13 6.70
N LEU A 10 -4.16 -8.91 6.73
CA LEU A 10 -4.38 -7.96 7.84
C LEU A 10 -5.79 -7.40 7.81
N LEU A 11 -6.60 -7.73 8.80
CA LEU A 11 -7.98 -7.28 8.93
C LEU A 11 -8.10 -6.02 9.79
N VAL A 12 -7.46 -6.05 10.95
CA VAL A 12 -7.60 -5.03 12.01
C VAL A 12 -6.29 -4.92 12.75
N LYS A 13 -5.92 -3.71 13.12
CA LYS A 13 -4.86 -3.42 14.08
C LYS A 13 -5.50 -2.96 15.40
N VAL A 14 -5.29 -3.70 16.46
CA VAL A 14 -5.75 -3.35 17.81
C VAL A 14 -4.60 -2.67 18.55
N ILE A 15 -4.81 -1.43 19.00
CA ILE A 15 -3.82 -0.65 19.72
C ILE A 15 -4.33 -0.41 21.13
N ALA A 16 -3.51 -0.69 22.13
CA ALA A 16 -3.78 -0.43 23.55
C ALA A 16 -2.76 0.54 24.11
N HIS A 17 -3.19 1.38 25.03
CA HIS A 17 -2.33 2.32 25.75
C HIS A 17 -2.57 2.26 27.25
N ASP A 18 -1.48 2.26 28.06
CA ASP A 18 -1.51 2.35 29.51
C ASP A 18 -0.20 2.95 30.02
N ARG A 19 -0.15 3.31 31.30
CA ARG A 19 1.06 3.84 31.94
C ARG A 19 2.14 2.80 32.21
N THR A 20 1.78 1.52 32.25
CA THR A 20 2.68 0.41 32.58
C THR A 20 2.58 -0.68 31.52
N PHE A 21 3.68 -1.40 31.28
CA PHE A 21 3.70 -2.53 30.36
C PHE A 21 2.68 -3.62 30.73
N ARG A 22 2.53 -3.90 32.04
CA ARG A 22 1.51 -4.84 32.53
C ARG A 22 0.10 -4.33 32.27
N GLY A 23 -0.13 -3.04 32.48
CA GLY A 23 -1.43 -2.41 32.21
C GLY A 23 -1.81 -2.46 30.73
N VAL A 24 -0.88 -2.10 29.85
CA VAL A 24 -1.15 -2.15 28.39
C VAL A 24 -1.39 -3.59 27.92
N THR A 25 -0.64 -4.57 28.45
CA THR A 25 -0.85 -5.99 28.14
C THR A 25 -2.25 -6.47 28.54
N ASN A 26 -2.70 -6.12 29.74
CA ASN A 26 -4.04 -6.49 30.21
C ASN A 26 -5.15 -5.82 29.37
N LYS A 27 -4.99 -4.54 29.00
CA LYS A 27 -5.91 -3.83 28.11
C LYS A 27 -5.94 -4.45 26.71
N ALA A 28 -4.79 -4.82 26.17
CA ALA A 28 -4.70 -5.49 24.87
C ALA A 28 -5.45 -6.83 24.88
N ILE A 29 -5.22 -7.66 25.91
CA ILE A 29 -5.94 -8.94 26.07
C ILE A 29 -7.45 -8.72 26.16
N ARG A 30 -7.88 -7.71 26.91
CA ARG A 30 -9.31 -7.37 27.03
C ARG A 30 -9.88 -6.94 25.67
N ALA A 31 -9.24 -5.98 25.01
CA ALA A 31 -9.68 -5.48 23.71
C ALA A 31 -9.77 -6.60 22.67
N ILE A 32 -8.78 -7.49 22.61
CA ILE A 32 -8.78 -8.63 21.69
C ILE A 32 -9.90 -9.62 22.02
N LYS A 33 -10.15 -9.90 23.31
CA LYS A 33 -11.26 -10.77 23.74
C LYS A 33 -12.64 -10.19 23.43
N GLU A 34 -12.78 -8.88 23.47
CA GLU A 34 -14.02 -8.17 23.13
C GLU A 34 -14.21 -8.01 21.61
N THR A 35 -13.13 -8.13 20.83
CA THR A 35 -13.20 -8.07 19.35
C THR A 35 -13.94 -9.28 18.80
N ARG A 36 -14.96 -9.04 17.99
CA ARG A 36 -15.80 -10.08 17.36
C ARG A 36 -15.66 -10.04 15.85
N ILE A 37 -14.97 -11.04 15.31
CA ILE A 37 -14.83 -11.26 13.86
C ILE A 37 -15.44 -12.62 13.56
N ARG A 38 -16.36 -12.68 12.59
CA ARG A 38 -17.05 -13.90 12.19
C ARG A 38 -16.90 -14.12 10.69
N GLY A 39 -17.02 -15.37 10.24
CA GLY A 39 -16.90 -15.75 8.84
C GLY A 39 -15.48 -16.04 8.37
N VAL A 40 -14.45 -15.66 9.14
CA VAL A 40 -13.05 -15.97 8.86
C VAL A 40 -12.33 -16.44 10.12
N LYS A 41 -11.32 -17.30 9.96
CA LYS A 41 -10.43 -17.67 11.06
C LYS A 41 -9.42 -16.55 11.28
N THR A 42 -9.19 -16.19 12.53
CA THR A 42 -8.27 -15.13 12.93
C THR A 42 -7.16 -15.67 13.83
N ASN A 43 -6.09 -14.91 13.99
CA ASN A 43 -5.01 -15.21 14.93
C ASN A 43 -5.29 -14.72 16.36
N ILE A 44 -6.50 -14.31 16.68
CA ILE A 44 -6.89 -13.86 18.03
C ILE A 44 -6.47 -14.85 19.15
N PRO A 45 -6.71 -16.18 19.05
CA PRO A 45 -6.28 -17.12 20.08
C PRO A 45 -4.76 -17.13 20.25
N PHE A 46 -4.00 -17.09 19.16
CA PHE A 46 -2.55 -17.00 19.19
C PHE A 46 -2.06 -15.73 19.91
N LEU A 47 -2.63 -14.57 19.56
CA LEU A 47 -2.26 -13.30 20.18
C LEU A 47 -2.55 -13.30 21.69
N ILE A 48 -3.66 -13.90 22.12
CA ILE A 48 -3.98 -14.05 23.54
C ILE A 48 -2.94 -14.93 24.22
N ASN A 49 -2.56 -16.07 23.63
CA ASN A 49 -1.53 -16.96 24.17
C ASN A 49 -0.21 -16.21 24.33
N VAL A 50 0.24 -15.48 23.30
CA VAL A 50 1.47 -14.66 23.37
C VAL A 50 1.42 -13.70 24.56
N LEU A 51 0.38 -12.88 24.67
CA LEU A 51 0.23 -11.85 25.70
C LEU A 51 0.10 -12.42 27.12
N GLN A 52 -0.28 -13.68 27.27
CA GLN A 52 -0.42 -14.36 28.55
C GLN A 52 0.86 -15.03 29.03
N THR A 53 1.85 -15.25 28.15
CA THR A 53 3.12 -15.88 28.55
C THR A 53 3.87 -15.03 29.57
N LYS A 54 4.59 -15.72 30.43
CA LYS A 54 5.48 -15.05 31.38
C LYS A 54 6.59 -14.29 30.66
N THR A 55 7.16 -14.87 29.62
CA THR A 55 8.23 -14.28 28.82
C THR A 55 7.82 -12.91 28.25
N TRP A 56 6.59 -12.80 27.69
CA TRP A 56 6.05 -11.52 27.23
C TRP A 56 5.88 -10.54 28.39
N ARG A 57 5.24 -10.97 29.48
CA ARG A 57 4.95 -10.12 30.65
C ARG A 57 6.18 -9.60 31.36
N ASP A 58 7.27 -10.35 31.30
CA ASP A 58 8.58 -9.97 31.84
C ASP A 58 9.41 -9.12 30.86
N GLY A 59 8.91 -8.85 29.63
CA GLY A 59 9.62 -8.10 28.60
C GLY A 59 10.86 -8.81 28.05
N LYS A 60 10.89 -10.15 28.07
CA LYS A 60 12.06 -10.98 27.70
C LYS A 60 11.91 -11.67 26.34
N CYS A 61 11.01 -11.22 25.49
CA CYS A 61 10.85 -11.79 24.15
C CYS A 61 12.05 -11.47 23.26
N THR A 62 12.55 -12.47 22.58
CA THR A 62 13.60 -12.39 21.57
C THR A 62 13.01 -12.60 20.19
N THR A 63 13.80 -12.43 19.14
CA THR A 63 13.36 -12.70 17.74
C THR A 63 12.97 -14.15 17.52
N THR A 64 13.49 -15.08 18.30
CA THR A 64 13.20 -16.53 18.24
C THR A 64 12.11 -16.97 19.23
N PHE A 65 11.49 -16.05 19.97
CA PHE A 65 10.52 -16.37 21.02
C PHE A 65 9.36 -17.25 20.51
N ILE A 66 8.80 -16.92 19.34
CA ILE A 66 7.66 -17.64 18.77
C ILE A 66 8.07 -19.06 18.37
N GLU A 67 9.22 -19.22 17.73
CA GLU A 67 9.77 -20.51 17.29
C GLU A 67 10.07 -21.43 18.45
N ASN A 68 10.58 -20.87 19.55
CA ASN A 68 10.97 -21.62 20.76
C ASN A 68 9.81 -21.88 21.73
N THR A 69 8.58 -21.48 21.39
CA THR A 69 7.41 -21.63 22.27
C THR A 69 6.23 -22.30 21.55
N PRO A 70 6.30 -23.62 21.27
CA PRO A 70 5.23 -24.33 20.54
C PRO A 70 3.85 -24.22 21.16
N ASP A 71 3.78 -24.07 22.49
CA ASP A 71 2.51 -23.93 23.24
C ASP A 71 1.69 -22.72 22.82
N LEU A 72 2.28 -21.72 22.15
CA LEU A 72 1.55 -20.59 21.61
C LEU A 72 0.49 -21.00 20.56
N PHE A 73 0.71 -22.14 19.92
CA PHE A 73 -0.16 -22.68 18.87
C PHE A 73 -1.19 -23.70 19.40
N HIS A 74 -1.20 -23.95 20.72
CA HIS A 74 -2.21 -24.78 21.37
C HIS A 74 -3.47 -23.96 21.63
N PHE A 75 -4.53 -24.21 20.85
CA PHE A 75 -5.80 -23.52 20.99
C PHE A 75 -6.85 -24.43 21.61
N VAL A 76 -7.47 -24.01 22.72
CA VAL A 76 -8.62 -24.68 23.29
C VAL A 76 -9.83 -24.40 22.40
N PRO A 77 -10.47 -25.43 21.79
CA PRO A 77 -11.65 -25.22 20.96
C PRO A 77 -12.78 -24.59 21.79
N GLY A 78 -13.22 -23.40 21.39
CA GLY A 78 -14.36 -22.76 22.03
C GLY A 78 -15.66 -23.55 21.74
N LYS A 79 -16.45 -23.80 22.78
CA LYS A 79 -17.83 -24.34 22.65
C LYS A 79 -18.79 -23.21 22.22
N ASP A 80 -18.56 -22.64 21.05
CA ASP A 80 -19.37 -21.52 20.57
C ASP A 80 -20.59 -22.02 19.77
N ARG A 81 -21.68 -22.32 20.50
CA ARG A 81 -22.98 -22.71 19.89
C ARG A 81 -23.57 -21.58 19.06
N ALA A 82 -23.38 -20.33 19.48
CA ALA A 82 -23.94 -19.18 18.78
C ALA A 82 -23.27 -18.98 17.41
N SER A 83 -21.95 -19.18 17.28
CA SER A 83 -21.28 -19.13 15.99
C SER A 83 -21.72 -20.26 15.06
N LYS A 84 -21.94 -21.48 15.59
CA LYS A 84 -22.48 -22.60 14.78
C LYS A 84 -23.89 -22.33 14.28
N ILE A 85 -24.74 -21.73 15.09
CA ILE A 85 -26.08 -21.34 14.68
C ILE A 85 -26.03 -20.20 13.66
N ALA A 86 -25.18 -19.19 13.88
CA ALA A 86 -25.02 -18.09 12.95
C ALA A 86 -24.40 -18.54 11.61
N GLU A 87 -23.48 -19.50 11.63
CA GLU A 87 -22.92 -20.13 10.44
C GLU A 87 -23.97 -20.92 9.67
N PHE A 88 -24.81 -21.69 10.38
CA PHE A 88 -25.94 -22.41 9.76
C PHE A 88 -26.95 -21.44 9.13
N ILE A 89 -27.37 -20.41 9.86
CA ILE A 89 -28.32 -19.41 9.34
C ILE A 89 -27.68 -18.63 8.19
N GLY A 90 -26.39 -18.25 8.30
CA GLY A 90 -25.66 -17.57 7.24
C GLY A 90 -25.57 -18.41 5.97
N ASN A 91 -25.26 -19.70 6.10
CA ASN A 91 -25.24 -20.62 4.97
C ASN A 91 -26.62 -20.78 4.31
N GLN A 92 -27.69 -20.85 5.11
CA GLN A 92 -29.05 -20.88 4.60
C GLN A 92 -29.41 -19.62 3.82
N ILE A 93 -29.10 -18.45 4.36
CA ILE A 93 -29.41 -17.15 3.73
C ILE A 93 -28.54 -16.91 2.48
N VAL A 94 -27.25 -17.22 2.54
CA VAL A 94 -26.30 -16.91 1.46
C VAL A 94 -26.35 -17.93 0.33
N ASN A 95 -26.44 -19.21 0.67
CA ASN A 95 -26.39 -20.29 -0.33
C ASN A 95 -27.76 -20.69 -0.87
N GLU A 96 -28.85 -20.45 -0.14
CA GLU A 96 -30.21 -20.69 -0.60
C GLU A 96 -30.89 -19.44 -1.16
N SER A 97 -30.30 -18.27 -1.00
CA SER A 97 -30.79 -17.03 -1.58
C SER A 97 -30.70 -17.11 -3.11
N LYS A 98 -31.85 -17.29 -3.75
CA LYS A 98 -32.01 -17.07 -5.20
C LYS A 98 -31.97 -15.59 -5.58
N GLY A 99 -31.30 -14.77 -4.78
CA GLY A 99 -31.10 -13.36 -5.08
C GLY A 99 -30.25 -13.17 -6.33
N THR A 100 -30.70 -12.31 -7.21
CA THR A 100 -29.90 -11.81 -8.34
C THR A 100 -28.56 -11.33 -7.81
N LYS A 101 -27.46 -11.85 -8.38
CA LYS A 101 -26.11 -11.30 -8.09
C LYS A 101 -26.18 -9.79 -8.31
N PRO A 102 -25.64 -8.97 -7.39
CA PRO A 102 -25.60 -7.54 -7.62
C PRO A 102 -24.90 -7.30 -8.95
N GLN A 103 -25.61 -6.70 -9.88
CA GLN A 103 -25.05 -6.30 -11.15
C GLN A 103 -24.23 -5.06 -10.86
N PHE A 104 -22.91 -5.23 -10.83
CA PHE A 104 -22.01 -4.08 -10.76
C PHE A 104 -22.07 -3.39 -12.13
N ASP A 105 -22.38 -2.12 -12.11
CA ASP A 105 -22.19 -1.30 -13.31
C ASP A 105 -20.72 -1.35 -13.70
N PRO A 106 -20.41 -1.52 -14.98
CA PRO A 106 -19.02 -1.52 -15.42
C PRO A 106 -18.38 -0.20 -14.97
N ILE A 107 -17.17 -0.29 -14.42
CA ILE A 107 -16.41 0.90 -14.04
C ILE A 107 -16.23 1.74 -15.31
N VAL A 108 -16.92 2.86 -15.38
CA VAL A 108 -16.72 3.82 -16.43
C VAL A 108 -15.40 4.52 -16.14
N VAL A 109 -14.36 4.18 -16.90
CA VAL A 109 -13.13 4.96 -16.88
C VAL A 109 -13.47 6.31 -17.51
N PRO A 110 -13.35 7.42 -16.78
CA PRO A 110 -13.63 8.72 -17.35
C PRO A 110 -12.76 8.94 -18.59
N SER A 111 -13.36 9.27 -19.71
CA SER A 111 -12.61 9.66 -20.91
C SER A 111 -12.10 11.09 -20.70
N PHE A 112 -10.90 11.22 -20.15
CA PHE A 112 -10.20 12.49 -20.14
C PHE A 112 -9.45 12.64 -21.45
N GLY A 113 -9.40 13.83 -22.01
CA GLY A 113 -8.48 14.10 -23.10
C GLY A 113 -9.02 14.85 -24.28
N LYS A 114 -10.30 15.18 -24.26
CA LYS A 114 -10.87 16.06 -25.25
C LYS A 114 -11.65 17.18 -24.58
N ALA A 115 -11.41 18.41 -24.98
CA ALA A 115 -12.26 19.53 -24.65
C ALA A 115 -13.67 19.30 -25.23
N GLU A 116 -14.67 20.08 -24.82
CA GLU A 116 -16.04 19.99 -25.31
C GLU A 116 -16.14 20.10 -26.87
N ASN A 117 -15.17 20.77 -27.47
CA ASN A 117 -15.04 20.90 -28.94
C ASN A 117 -14.33 19.71 -29.60
N GLY A 118 -13.90 18.68 -28.83
CA GLY A 118 -13.23 17.49 -29.37
C GLY A 118 -11.71 17.60 -29.52
N ASP A 119 -11.12 18.77 -29.25
CA ASP A 119 -9.68 19.00 -29.37
C ASP A 119 -8.90 18.33 -28.18
N PRO A 120 -7.65 17.92 -28.41
CA PRO A 120 -6.79 17.46 -27.31
C PRO A 120 -6.60 18.60 -26.31
N ILE A 121 -6.86 18.31 -25.03
CA ILE A 121 -6.52 19.27 -23.97
C ILE A 121 -5.00 19.36 -23.90
N SER A 122 -4.44 20.54 -24.19
CA SER A 122 -3.03 20.82 -23.99
C SER A 122 -2.74 20.78 -22.49
N THR A 123 -1.90 19.86 -22.07
CA THR A 123 -1.50 19.72 -20.67
C THR A 123 -0.15 20.38 -20.49
N TYR A 124 -0.11 21.44 -19.67
CA TYR A 124 1.13 22.02 -19.18
C TYR A 124 1.16 21.79 -17.67
N GLY A 125 2.14 21.02 -17.21
CA GLY A 125 2.17 20.58 -15.83
C GLY A 125 3.43 21.02 -15.06
N ALA A 126 3.54 20.52 -13.85
CA ALA A 126 4.66 20.82 -12.97
C ALA A 126 6.02 20.37 -13.55
N ARG A 127 6.02 19.29 -14.34
CA ARG A 127 7.24 18.80 -14.98
C ARG A 127 7.72 19.71 -16.09
N ASP A 128 6.83 20.31 -16.87
CA ASP A 128 7.22 21.27 -17.91
C ASP A 128 7.91 22.48 -17.30
N LYS A 129 7.41 22.97 -16.17
CA LYS A 129 8.08 24.03 -15.40
C LYS A 129 9.45 23.60 -14.91
N PHE A 130 9.54 22.39 -14.34
CA PHE A 130 10.81 21.83 -13.87
C PHE A 130 11.84 21.73 -14.99
N LEU A 131 11.46 21.24 -16.15
CA LEU A 131 12.37 21.11 -17.30
C LEU A 131 12.78 22.48 -17.87
N ALA A 132 11.88 23.45 -17.88
CA ALA A 132 12.18 24.79 -18.38
C ALA A 132 13.10 25.59 -17.43
N MET A 133 12.94 25.44 -16.12
CA MET A 133 13.69 26.20 -15.11
C MET A 133 14.97 25.50 -14.65
N GLY A 134 15.01 24.17 -14.73
CA GLY A 134 16.03 23.35 -14.09
C GLY A 134 15.79 23.17 -12.58
N ALA A 135 16.47 22.18 -11.99
CA ALA A 135 16.19 21.72 -10.62
C ALA A 135 16.38 22.83 -9.57
N LYS A 136 17.44 23.64 -9.68
CA LYS A 136 17.78 24.66 -8.68
C LYS A 136 16.73 25.77 -8.65
N GLU A 137 16.40 26.34 -9.80
CA GLU A 137 15.45 27.45 -9.90
C GLU A 137 14.02 26.97 -9.59
N PHE A 138 13.67 25.78 -10.05
CA PHE A 138 12.39 25.17 -9.73
C PHE A 138 12.22 24.99 -8.21
N THR A 139 13.22 24.44 -7.51
CA THR A 139 13.18 24.28 -6.06
C THR A 139 13.06 25.63 -5.34
N GLN A 140 13.78 26.65 -5.80
CA GLN A 140 13.67 28.00 -5.24
C GLN A 140 12.29 28.62 -5.46
N SER A 141 11.64 28.34 -6.60
CA SER A 141 10.29 28.81 -6.88
C SER A 141 9.27 28.14 -5.95
N LEU A 142 9.42 26.85 -5.68
CA LEU A 142 8.55 26.12 -4.75
C LEU A 142 8.65 26.68 -3.33
N MET A 143 9.84 27.04 -2.87
CA MET A 143 10.03 27.63 -1.53
C MET A 143 9.35 28.99 -1.34
N LYS A 144 9.02 29.69 -2.43
CA LYS A 144 8.33 30.98 -2.41
C LYS A 144 6.80 30.85 -2.53
N GLU A 145 6.31 29.72 -2.99
CA GLU A 145 4.87 29.49 -3.12
C GLU A 145 4.23 29.21 -1.75
N GLN A 146 3.04 29.78 -1.54
CA GLN A 146 2.28 29.59 -0.31
C GLN A 146 1.07 28.66 -0.47
N ARG A 147 0.87 28.12 -1.66
CA ARG A 147 -0.21 27.14 -1.90
C ARG A 147 0.12 25.78 -1.31
N LEU A 148 -0.92 25.02 -1.01
CA LEU A 148 -0.76 23.61 -0.64
C LEU A 148 -0.30 22.80 -1.86
N PHE A 149 0.76 22.01 -1.69
CA PHE A 149 1.21 21.05 -2.68
C PHE A 149 0.63 19.67 -2.39
N ILE A 150 0.10 19.04 -3.43
CA ILE A 150 -0.53 17.73 -3.34
C ILE A 150 0.32 16.72 -4.13
N THR A 151 0.67 15.61 -3.49
CA THR A 151 1.24 14.43 -4.14
C THR A 151 0.21 13.32 -4.12
N ASP A 152 -0.12 12.77 -5.29
CA ASP A 152 -0.93 11.57 -5.40
C ASP A 152 -0.05 10.32 -5.23
N THR A 153 -0.51 9.37 -4.43
CA THR A 153 0.20 8.10 -4.16
C THR A 153 -0.56 6.88 -4.65
N SER A 154 -1.61 7.06 -5.42
CA SER A 154 -2.49 5.98 -5.89
C SER A 154 -1.74 4.91 -6.68
N MET A 155 -0.76 5.31 -7.48
CA MET A 155 0.02 4.40 -8.33
C MET A 155 1.15 3.67 -7.58
N ARG A 156 1.44 4.01 -6.33
CA ARG A 156 2.45 3.33 -5.51
C ARG A 156 1.89 2.87 -4.18
N ASP A 157 1.63 3.78 -3.25
CA ASP A 157 1.31 3.42 -1.87
C ASP A 157 -0.10 2.87 -1.68
N ALA A 158 -1.08 3.42 -2.38
CA ALA A 158 -2.46 2.96 -2.24
C ALA A 158 -2.59 1.48 -2.61
N HIS A 159 -2.07 1.06 -3.77
CA HIS A 159 -2.13 -0.36 -4.12
C HIS A 159 -1.12 -1.22 -3.35
N GLN A 160 -0.02 -0.64 -2.86
CA GLN A 160 0.88 -1.34 -1.94
C GLN A 160 0.17 -1.70 -0.64
N SER A 161 -0.58 -0.76 -0.08
CA SER A 161 -1.24 -0.92 1.22
C SER A 161 -2.56 -1.68 1.14
N LEU A 162 -3.30 -1.55 0.04
CA LEU A 162 -4.66 -2.09 -0.11
C LEU A 162 -4.72 -3.38 -0.92
N MET A 163 -3.76 -3.61 -1.83
CA MET A 163 -3.79 -4.71 -2.79
C MET A 163 -2.49 -5.51 -2.80
N ALA A 164 -1.71 -5.47 -1.71
CA ALA A 164 -0.40 -6.13 -1.62
C ALA A 164 0.51 -5.87 -2.84
N THR A 165 0.44 -4.66 -3.40
CA THR A 165 1.22 -4.21 -4.57
C THR A 165 0.90 -5.01 -5.85
N ARG A 166 -0.32 -5.49 -6.03
CA ARG A 166 -0.67 -6.41 -7.14
C ARG A 166 -1.21 -5.73 -8.41
N LEU A 167 -1.22 -4.38 -8.50
CA LEU A 167 -1.55 -3.73 -9.78
C LEU A 167 -0.44 -3.98 -10.81
N ARG A 168 -0.83 -4.46 -11.98
CA ARG A 168 0.06 -4.70 -13.11
C ARG A 168 0.33 -3.41 -13.86
N THR A 169 1.39 -3.41 -14.66
CA THR A 169 1.74 -2.26 -15.50
C THR A 169 0.59 -1.84 -16.42
N ASN A 170 -0.12 -2.80 -17.01
CA ASN A 170 -1.26 -2.49 -17.89
C ASN A 170 -2.42 -1.82 -17.15
N ASP A 171 -2.66 -2.19 -15.89
CA ASP A 171 -3.71 -1.60 -15.07
C ASP A 171 -3.38 -0.13 -14.74
N LEU A 172 -2.11 0.16 -14.45
CA LEU A 172 -1.63 1.52 -14.24
C LEU A 172 -1.67 2.37 -15.53
N LEU A 173 -1.27 1.79 -16.66
CA LEU A 173 -1.26 2.47 -17.94
C LEU A 173 -2.66 2.80 -18.44
N ALA A 174 -3.68 2.03 -18.06
CA ALA A 174 -5.06 2.32 -18.41
C ALA A 174 -5.54 3.68 -17.85
N VAL A 175 -5.00 4.11 -16.70
CA VAL A 175 -5.38 5.36 -16.03
C VAL A 175 -4.30 6.45 -16.12
N ALA A 176 -3.07 6.12 -16.49
CA ALA A 176 -1.95 7.06 -16.49
C ALA A 176 -2.16 8.30 -17.36
N PRO A 177 -2.70 8.23 -18.59
CA PRO A 177 -2.97 9.42 -19.38
C PRO A 177 -4.00 10.33 -18.73
N ALA A 178 -5.08 9.77 -18.17
CA ALA A 178 -6.08 10.53 -17.44
C ALA A 178 -5.50 11.17 -16.18
N THR A 179 -4.64 10.44 -15.47
CA THR A 179 -3.90 10.97 -14.30
C THR A 179 -3.00 12.13 -14.68
N ASN A 180 -2.24 12.02 -15.79
CA ASN A 180 -1.39 13.12 -16.27
C ASN A 180 -2.16 14.41 -16.48
N MET A 181 -3.38 14.31 -17.00
CA MET A 181 -4.23 15.48 -17.24
C MET A 181 -4.87 16.01 -15.97
N ALA A 182 -5.47 15.14 -15.17
CA ALA A 182 -6.16 15.53 -13.94
C ALA A 182 -5.20 16.10 -12.91
N MET A 183 -3.96 15.58 -12.87
CA MET A 183 -2.93 15.93 -11.88
C MET A 183 -1.87 16.90 -12.43
N ALA A 184 -2.09 17.53 -13.58
CA ALA A 184 -1.14 18.47 -14.18
C ALA A 184 -0.73 19.62 -13.23
N ASN A 185 -1.66 20.08 -12.39
CA ASN A 185 -1.44 21.13 -11.40
C ASN A 185 -1.04 20.59 -9.99
N ALA A 186 -1.02 19.27 -9.80
CA ALA A 186 -0.49 18.67 -8.59
C ALA A 186 1.03 18.81 -8.54
N PHE A 187 1.60 18.64 -7.36
CA PHE A 187 3.06 18.68 -7.22
C PHE A 187 3.69 17.46 -7.89
N SER A 188 3.23 16.24 -7.57
CA SER A 188 3.78 15.01 -8.14
C SER A 188 2.80 13.85 -8.05
N VAL A 189 3.11 12.79 -8.80
CA VAL A 189 2.51 11.46 -8.64
C VAL A 189 3.58 10.49 -8.20
N GLU A 190 3.43 9.88 -7.03
CA GLU A 190 4.34 8.83 -6.58
C GLU A 190 3.92 7.51 -7.22
N ALA A 191 4.69 7.07 -8.22
CA ALA A 191 4.32 5.95 -9.07
C ALA A 191 5.33 4.79 -9.02
N TRP A 192 6.44 4.93 -8.31
CA TRP A 192 7.51 3.95 -8.33
C TRP A 192 8.29 3.87 -7.00
N GLY A 193 9.17 2.87 -6.86
CA GLY A 193 9.95 2.63 -5.65
C GLY A 193 9.23 1.77 -4.61
N GLY A 194 9.78 1.68 -3.41
CA GLY A 194 9.26 0.83 -2.34
C GLY A 194 9.08 -0.62 -2.78
N ALA A 195 8.00 -1.26 -2.34
CA ALA A 195 7.67 -2.63 -2.69
C ALA A 195 7.24 -2.82 -4.16
N THR A 196 6.90 -1.74 -4.87
CA THR A 196 6.49 -1.80 -6.28
C THR A 196 7.58 -2.41 -7.15
N PHE A 197 8.86 -2.09 -6.89
CA PHE A 197 9.99 -2.65 -7.61
C PHE A 197 10.09 -4.17 -7.42
N ASP A 198 10.14 -4.62 -6.18
CA ASP A 198 10.31 -6.02 -5.83
C ASP A 198 9.13 -6.88 -6.27
N VAL A 199 7.90 -6.41 -6.06
CA VAL A 199 6.68 -7.15 -6.41
C VAL A 199 6.51 -7.27 -7.91
N ALA A 200 6.80 -6.22 -8.69
CA ALA A 200 6.78 -6.31 -10.14
C ALA A 200 7.69 -7.43 -10.64
N TYR A 201 8.90 -7.48 -10.13
CA TYR A 201 9.88 -8.49 -10.51
C TYR A 201 9.52 -9.89 -10.01
N ARG A 202 9.27 -10.04 -8.71
CA ARG A 202 9.08 -11.36 -8.08
C ARG A 202 7.75 -12.01 -8.40
N PHE A 203 6.68 -11.25 -8.29
CA PHE A 203 5.31 -11.80 -8.31
C PHE A 203 4.60 -11.56 -9.62
N LEU A 204 4.71 -10.37 -10.20
CA LEU A 204 4.01 -10.04 -11.44
C LEU A 204 4.77 -10.47 -12.70
N LYS A 205 6.05 -10.85 -12.54
CA LYS A 205 6.93 -11.22 -13.67
C LYS A 205 7.06 -10.10 -14.70
N GLU A 206 7.06 -8.87 -14.23
CA GLU A 206 7.22 -7.65 -15.02
C GLU A 206 8.53 -6.97 -14.68
N SER A 207 9.16 -6.32 -15.66
CA SER A 207 10.32 -5.46 -15.40
C SER A 207 9.88 -4.16 -14.74
N PRO A 208 10.34 -3.82 -13.54
CA PRO A 208 10.04 -2.56 -12.91
C PRO A 208 10.60 -1.36 -13.69
N TRP A 209 11.69 -1.54 -14.41
CA TRP A 209 12.29 -0.52 -15.27
C TRP A 209 11.42 -0.22 -16.49
N VAL A 210 10.94 -1.24 -17.19
CA VAL A 210 9.99 -1.07 -18.31
C VAL A 210 8.69 -0.45 -17.84
N ARG A 211 8.24 -0.76 -16.63
CA ARG A 211 7.09 -0.10 -15.99
C ARG A 211 7.33 1.40 -15.87
N LEU A 212 8.50 1.80 -15.35
CA LEU A 212 8.86 3.21 -15.19
C LEU A 212 8.90 3.93 -16.54
N ASP A 213 9.56 3.35 -17.54
CA ASP A 213 9.66 3.92 -18.89
C ASP A 213 8.26 4.17 -19.49
N LYS A 214 7.36 3.19 -19.37
CA LYS A 214 5.98 3.28 -19.88
C LYS A 214 5.14 4.32 -19.13
N LEU A 215 5.26 4.36 -17.80
CA LEU A 215 4.58 5.38 -16.98
C LEU A 215 5.09 6.79 -17.31
N ARG A 216 6.39 6.95 -17.49
CA ARG A 216 6.97 8.24 -17.91
C ARG A 216 6.44 8.68 -19.27
N ALA A 217 6.34 7.76 -20.22
CA ALA A 217 5.78 8.06 -21.54
C ALA A 217 4.28 8.44 -21.48
N ALA A 218 3.52 7.78 -20.61
CA ALA A 218 2.10 8.03 -20.42
C ALA A 218 1.77 9.30 -19.60
N MET A 219 2.74 9.78 -18.79
CA MET A 219 2.59 10.96 -17.93
C MET A 219 3.72 11.99 -18.17
N PRO A 220 3.82 12.58 -19.38
CA PRO A 220 4.94 13.45 -19.74
C PRO A 220 5.01 14.77 -18.96
N ASN A 221 3.87 15.31 -18.52
CA ASN A 221 3.76 16.63 -17.90
C ASN A 221 3.75 16.60 -16.37
N THR A 222 3.64 15.42 -15.76
CA THR A 222 3.56 15.23 -14.32
C THR A 222 4.93 14.83 -13.75
N LEU A 223 5.34 15.42 -12.62
CA LEU A 223 6.51 14.98 -11.90
C LEU A 223 6.28 13.58 -11.31
N ILE A 224 7.12 12.61 -11.68
CA ILE A 224 7.09 11.27 -11.10
C ILE A 224 8.00 11.24 -9.88
N GLN A 225 7.40 10.85 -8.75
CA GLN A 225 8.10 10.63 -7.49
C GLN A 225 8.31 9.15 -7.25
N MET A 226 9.44 8.79 -6.64
CA MET A 226 9.68 7.46 -6.10
C MET A 226 9.97 7.49 -4.60
N LEU A 227 9.63 6.39 -3.93
CA LEU A 227 10.06 6.12 -2.56
C LEU A 227 11.41 5.41 -2.57
N LEU A 228 12.42 6.03 -1.95
CA LEU A 228 13.77 5.50 -1.82
C LEU A 228 14.09 5.23 -0.34
N ARG A 229 14.48 3.99 -0.03
CA ARG A 229 14.84 3.56 1.33
C ARG A 229 16.31 3.82 1.62
N ALA A 230 16.74 5.08 1.58
CA ALA A 230 18.13 5.46 1.81
C ALA A 230 19.16 4.47 1.21
N SER A 231 20.07 3.93 2.01
CA SER A 231 21.08 2.96 1.56
C SER A 231 20.53 1.60 1.13
N ASN A 232 19.27 1.28 1.46
CA ASN A 232 18.60 0.06 1.01
C ASN A 232 17.97 0.21 -0.38
N ALA A 233 17.99 1.41 -0.97
CA ALA A 233 17.35 1.74 -2.25
C ALA A 233 15.89 1.25 -2.30
N VAL A 234 15.61 0.11 -2.95
CA VAL A 234 14.29 -0.55 -2.98
C VAL A 234 14.33 -1.93 -2.34
N GLY A 235 15.45 -2.30 -1.72
CA GLY A 235 15.65 -3.59 -1.06
C GLY A 235 15.35 -3.59 0.43
N TYR A 236 15.85 -4.63 1.11
CA TYR A 236 15.63 -4.90 2.52
C TYR A 236 16.94 -4.96 3.33
N ALA A 237 18.05 -4.69 2.69
CA ALA A 237 19.38 -4.61 3.29
C ALA A 237 20.18 -3.51 2.62
N ASN A 238 21.20 -3.01 3.30
CA ASN A 238 22.07 -1.98 2.75
C ASN A 238 22.83 -2.48 1.52
N TYR A 239 22.83 -1.67 0.49
CA TYR A 239 23.67 -1.88 -0.68
C TYR A 239 24.93 -1.02 -0.58
N PRO A 240 26.04 -1.42 -1.26
CA PRO A 240 27.22 -0.58 -1.41
C PRO A 240 26.88 0.75 -2.10
N ASP A 241 27.57 1.81 -1.72
CA ASP A 241 27.32 3.18 -2.20
C ASP A 241 27.32 3.30 -3.74
N ASN A 242 28.22 2.59 -4.42
CA ASN A 242 28.29 2.59 -5.88
C ASN A 242 27.00 2.02 -6.51
N VAL A 243 26.40 0.99 -5.91
CA VAL A 243 25.12 0.42 -6.37
C VAL A 243 23.98 1.39 -6.16
N VAL A 244 23.91 2.02 -4.98
CA VAL A 244 22.87 3.02 -4.68
C VAL A 244 22.98 4.22 -5.63
N ARG A 245 24.19 4.72 -5.86
CA ARG A 245 24.43 5.84 -6.78
C ARG A 245 24.01 5.53 -8.21
N GLU A 246 24.38 4.35 -8.71
CA GLU A 246 24.00 3.93 -10.07
C GLU A 246 22.49 3.69 -10.18
N PHE A 247 21.87 3.10 -9.15
CA PHE A 247 20.42 2.92 -9.10
C PHE A 247 19.68 4.27 -9.17
N ILE A 248 20.11 5.28 -8.41
CA ILE A 248 19.53 6.63 -8.44
C ILE A 248 19.69 7.26 -9.81
N LYS A 249 20.90 7.17 -10.38
CA LYS A 249 21.21 7.69 -11.71
C LYS A 249 20.31 7.07 -12.78
N GLN A 250 20.22 5.75 -12.82
CA GLN A 250 19.36 5.03 -13.76
C GLN A 250 17.87 5.35 -13.57
N SER A 251 17.45 5.53 -12.32
CA SER A 251 16.05 5.92 -12.03
C SER A 251 15.75 7.33 -12.56
N ALA A 252 16.65 8.28 -12.38
CA ALA A 252 16.51 9.65 -12.88
C ALA A 252 16.52 9.68 -14.41
N GLU A 253 17.45 8.98 -15.05
CA GLU A 253 17.55 8.90 -16.53
C GLU A 253 16.28 8.33 -17.16
N ARG A 254 15.58 7.40 -16.45
CA ARG A 254 14.33 6.77 -16.91
C ARG A 254 13.07 7.55 -16.52
N GLY A 255 13.21 8.69 -15.85
CA GLY A 255 12.10 9.62 -15.67
C GLY A 255 11.57 9.79 -14.26
N VAL A 256 12.30 9.37 -13.23
CA VAL A 256 12.03 9.81 -11.86
C VAL A 256 12.55 11.25 -11.70
N ASP A 257 11.66 12.14 -11.32
CA ASP A 257 11.98 13.55 -11.12
C ASP A 257 12.25 13.88 -9.62
N ILE A 258 11.60 13.13 -8.71
CA ILE A 258 11.66 13.38 -7.26
C ILE A 258 11.98 12.10 -6.51
N PHE A 259 12.97 12.14 -5.64
CA PHE A 259 13.31 11.06 -4.72
C PHE A 259 12.83 11.41 -3.32
N ARG A 260 11.80 10.72 -2.84
CA ARG A 260 11.35 10.81 -1.46
C ARG A 260 12.14 9.80 -0.63
N ILE A 261 13.16 10.31 0.04
CA ILE A 261 14.08 9.49 0.84
C ILE A 261 13.51 9.34 2.24
N PHE A 262 13.46 8.11 2.72
CA PHE A 262 13.09 7.83 4.09
C PHE A 262 13.90 6.66 4.66
N ASP A 263 14.10 6.69 5.98
CA ASP A 263 14.53 5.57 6.81
C ASP A 263 14.26 5.88 8.29
#